data_69b4ec6d8ecdfeb769c50db439e215ed
#
_entry.id   69b4ec6d8ecdfeb769c50db439e215ed
#
_cell.length_a   1.000
_cell.length_b   1.000
_cell.length_c   1.000
_cell.angle_alpha   90.00
_cell.angle_beta   90.00
_cell.angle_gamma   90.00
#
_symmetry.space_group_name_H-M   'P 1'
#
loop_
_entity.id
_entity.type
_entity.pdbx_description
1 polymer ?
#
loop_
_entity_poly.entity_id
_entity_poly.type
_entity_poly.pdbx_seq_one_letter_code
_entity_poly.pdbx_strand_id
1 'polypeptide(L)'
;MAIVNINVSVTNPPKPSQLLKSGAMVSVGGTTLTPGSYQLLSTKDDLKNILAPAKTITALAWATNVVTVTLSSPHGWTTGDTVPVIISGAAPTAYNGSFTATVTSSTAFTYPLSSDPGTATTMGTVTTVNALEIQQMNTSYWAQGTNRAVYVLELGDVSNVDAIKALSDFIDEDIALGNTYQTFFSYLVPREFADEATFKTLTGLYTSPSSLVYFFVTTTIANYADWVATANKSVCAGVEAPAIAASEFSMAAVFQSSLSNDPGSSNQVPPMAWRFMYGVTEYPPAGNSTLLKTLQDNSINYIGSAAEGGLSNKMLVAGHMLDGNPFNYWYSVAWAAINLELDLANEVINGSNTNINPLYYEQVGIDRLQNRALKTLRNGISYGLILGQTVGTKLTQTNFNAEYEKGTYAGNAVINAVPFSSYTSLNPSDYQDGKYNGLSAVITPRRGFESITFNVNVTNFVGA
;
A
#
# COMPACT_ATOMS: atom_id res chain seq x y z
N MET A 1 -20.44 -7.45 -26.64
CA MET A 1 -19.29 -7.04 -27.49
C MET A 1 -18.70 -5.80 -26.82
N ALA A 2 -17.52 -5.89 -26.24
CA ALA A 2 -16.90 -4.77 -25.54
C ALA A 2 -16.33 -3.77 -26.55
N ILE A 3 -16.78 -2.52 -26.53
CA ILE A 3 -16.33 -1.43 -27.42
C ILE A 3 -14.88 -1.01 -27.09
N VAL A 4 -14.51 -1.10 -25.87
CA VAL A 4 -13.20 -1.28 -25.25
C VAL A 4 -13.42 -2.42 -24.31
N ASN A 5 -12.42 -3.25 -23.96
CA ASN A 5 -12.64 -4.32 -22.98
C ASN A 5 -12.87 -3.71 -21.57
N ILE A 6 -13.91 -2.87 -21.47
CA ILE A 6 -14.36 -2.20 -20.25
C ILE A 6 -15.68 -2.87 -19.90
N ASN A 7 -15.67 -3.67 -18.87
CA ASN A 7 -16.90 -4.10 -18.23
C ASN A 7 -17.48 -2.92 -17.43
N VAL A 8 -18.23 -2.04 -18.10
CA VAL A 8 -19.03 -1.03 -17.42
C VAL A 8 -20.29 -1.69 -16.91
N SER A 9 -20.29 -2.09 -15.66
CA SER A 9 -21.53 -2.41 -14.94
C SER A 9 -22.26 -1.10 -14.61
N VAL A 10 -23.39 -0.85 -15.27
CA VAL A 10 -24.18 0.39 -15.17
C VAL A 10 -24.95 0.50 -13.85
N THR A 11 -24.81 -0.43 -12.93
CA THR A 11 -25.62 -0.52 -11.70
C THR A 11 -25.02 0.16 -10.48
N ASN A 12 -23.76 0.59 -10.52
CA ASN A 12 -23.16 1.35 -9.44
C ASN A 12 -22.91 2.80 -9.90
N PRO A 13 -23.22 3.82 -9.08
CA PRO A 13 -22.81 5.18 -9.38
C PRO A 13 -21.28 5.17 -9.60
N PRO A 14 -20.78 5.95 -10.57
CA PRO A 14 -19.35 6.02 -10.82
C PRO A 14 -18.65 6.35 -9.52
N LYS A 15 -17.80 5.42 -9.04
CA LYS A 15 -16.92 5.72 -7.91
C LYS A 15 -16.14 6.98 -8.26
N PRO A 16 -15.97 7.94 -7.35
CA PRO A 16 -15.24 9.17 -7.63
C PRO A 16 -13.83 8.81 -8.10
N SER A 17 -13.34 9.57 -9.08
CA SER A 17 -12.01 9.55 -9.74
C SER A 17 -10.97 8.69 -9.03
N GLN A 18 -10.72 7.49 -9.55
CA GLN A 18 -10.45 6.33 -8.74
C GLN A 18 -9.01 6.01 -8.45
N LEU A 19 -8.14 6.96 -8.64
CA LEU A 19 -6.82 6.88 -8.06
C LEU A 19 -6.63 7.95 -6.99
N LEU A 20 -7.69 8.26 -6.30
CA LEU A 20 -7.52 8.73 -4.93
C LEU A 20 -6.75 7.63 -4.21
N LYS A 21 -5.62 8.00 -3.62
CA LYS A 21 -4.78 7.08 -2.86
C LYS A 21 -5.55 6.59 -1.64
N SER A 22 -6.53 5.70 -1.87
CA SER A 22 -7.29 5.05 -0.80
C SER A 22 -6.48 3.90 -0.21
N GLY A 23 -6.50 3.79 1.09
CA GLY A 23 -5.80 2.70 1.77
C GLY A 23 -6.52 2.24 3.01
N ALA A 24 -6.31 0.99 3.38
CA ALA A 24 -6.86 0.39 4.58
C ALA A 24 -5.76 -0.15 5.50
N MET A 25 -5.89 0.14 6.78
CA MET A 25 -5.19 -0.59 7.84
C MET A 25 -5.98 -1.88 8.11
N VAL A 26 -5.32 -3.01 7.99
CA VAL A 26 -5.93 -4.34 8.18
C VAL A 26 -5.93 -4.69 9.66
N SER A 27 -7.08 -5.09 10.16
CA SER A 27 -7.31 -5.57 11.53
C SER A 27 -7.73 -7.03 11.53
N VAL A 28 -7.20 -7.80 12.46
CA VAL A 28 -7.54 -9.21 12.67
C VAL A 28 -8.10 -9.35 14.11
N GLY A 29 -9.41 -9.09 14.29
CA GLY A 29 -10.05 -9.09 15.61
C GLY A 29 -9.66 -7.92 16.52
N GLY A 30 -9.04 -6.86 15.98
CA GLY A 30 -8.68 -5.67 16.76
C GLY A 30 -9.79 -4.63 16.88
N THR A 31 -10.89 -4.81 16.15
CA THR A 31 -12.05 -3.90 16.17
C THR A 31 -13.37 -4.60 16.49
N THR A 32 -14.43 -3.83 16.65
CA THR A 32 -15.80 -4.33 16.84
C THR A 32 -16.59 -4.43 15.52
N LEU A 33 -15.94 -4.15 14.39
CA LEU A 33 -16.55 -4.27 13.09
C LEU A 33 -16.81 -5.74 12.73
N THR A 34 -17.82 -5.97 11.92
CA THR A 34 -18.08 -7.32 11.36
C THR A 34 -16.98 -7.70 10.37
N PRO A 35 -16.55 -8.97 10.32
CA PRO A 35 -15.58 -9.43 9.34
C PRO A 35 -15.98 -9.06 7.90
N GLY A 36 -15.02 -8.58 7.10
CA GLY A 36 -15.22 -8.07 5.74
C GLY A 36 -15.77 -6.64 5.66
N SER A 37 -16.14 -6.01 6.79
CA SER A 37 -16.56 -4.61 6.78
C SER A 37 -15.40 -3.64 7.04
N TYR A 38 -15.58 -2.40 6.63
CA TYR A 38 -14.58 -1.36 6.80
C TYR A 38 -15.20 -0.02 7.23
N GLN A 39 -14.40 0.77 7.94
CA GLN A 39 -14.79 2.08 8.47
C GLN A 39 -13.76 3.15 8.11
N LEU A 40 -14.24 4.31 7.66
CA LEU A 40 -13.40 5.49 7.42
C LEU A 40 -13.03 6.14 8.76
N LEU A 41 -11.74 6.37 8.95
CA LEU A 41 -11.20 7.23 10.02
C LEU A 41 -10.84 8.58 9.41
N SER A 42 -11.54 9.62 9.82
CA SER A 42 -11.27 11.01 9.42
C SER A 42 -10.32 11.70 10.39
N THR A 43 -10.23 11.18 11.62
CA THR A 43 -9.36 11.62 12.71
C THR A 43 -8.77 10.44 13.46
N LYS A 44 -7.69 10.70 14.22
CA LYS A 44 -7.09 9.69 15.11
C LYS A 44 -8.10 9.10 16.10
N ASP A 45 -9.01 9.93 16.60
CA ASP A 45 -9.94 9.55 17.67
C ASP A 45 -11.09 8.68 17.20
N ASP A 46 -11.37 8.63 15.89
CA ASP A 46 -12.44 7.81 15.32
C ASP A 46 -12.24 6.32 15.59
N LEU A 47 -10.98 5.85 15.67
CA LEU A 47 -10.69 4.46 16.02
C LEU A 47 -11.27 4.05 17.39
N LYS A 48 -11.36 4.98 18.34
CA LYS A 48 -11.90 4.67 19.69
C LYS A 48 -13.33 4.14 19.66
N ASN A 49 -14.10 4.50 18.62
CA ASN A 49 -15.49 4.11 18.47
C ASN A 49 -15.65 2.66 17.96
N ILE A 50 -14.61 2.11 17.37
CA ILE A 50 -14.61 0.77 16.77
C ILE A 50 -13.53 -0.15 17.33
N LEU A 51 -12.65 0.35 18.21
CA LEU A 51 -11.60 -0.46 18.80
C LEU A 51 -12.21 -1.56 19.69
N ALA A 52 -11.69 -2.78 19.59
CA ALA A 52 -12.10 -3.85 20.47
C ALA A 52 -11.77 -3.49 21.94
N PRO A 53 -12.77 -3.47 22.84
CA PRO A 53 -12.56 -3.02 24.21
C PRO A 53 -11.71 -4.00 25.01
N ALA A 54 -10.85 -3.48 25.86
CA ALA A 54 -10.16 -4.30 26.85
C ALA A 54 -11.17 -4.99 27.76
N LYS A 55 -10.96 -6.27 28.02
CA LYS A 55 -11.83 -7.09 28.88
C LYS A 55 -11.42 -6.93 30.36
N THR A 56 -12.38 -6.76 31.22
CA THR A 56 -12.13 -6.67 32.67
C THR A 56 -11.82 -8.04 33.22
N ILE A 57 -10.71 -8.16 33.94
CA ILE A 57 -10.35 -9.38 34.68
C ILE A 57 -11.08 -9.38 36.03
N THR A 58 -11.72 -10.51 36.37
CA THR A 58 -12.42 -10.68 37.63
C THR A 58 -11.65 -11.55 38.63
N ALA A 59 -10.74 -12.40 38.12
CA ALA A 59 -9.86 -13.21 38.97
C ALA A 59 -8.52 -13.48 38.27
N LEU A 60 -7.45 -13.46 39.08
CA LEU A 60 -6.11 -13.89 38.74
C LEU A 60 -5.67 -14.90 39.80
N ALA A 61 -5.36 -16.12 39.37
CA ALA A 61 -4.92 -17.18 40.27
C ALA A 61 -3.65 -17.82 39.73
N TRP A 62 -2.56 -17.71 40.48
CA TRP A 62 -1.31 -18.40 40.15
C TRP A 62 -1.22 -19.75 40.82
N ALA A 63 -0.84 -20.76 40.09
CA ALA A 63 -0.53 -22.09 40.59
C ALA A 63 0.44 -22.81 39.65
N THR A 64 1.48 -23.40 40.21
CA THR A 64 2.40 -24.29 39.44
C THR A 64 2.94 -23.66 38.16
N ASN A 65 3.47 -22.42 38.26
CA ASN A 65 4.02 -21.64 37.15
C ASN A 65 3.01 -21.22 36.05
N VAL A 66 1.73 -21.25 36.34
CA VAL A 66 0.65 -20.86 35.43
C VAL A 66 -0.29 -19.92 36.16
N VAL A 67 -0.69 -18.85 35.46
CA VAL A 67 -1.76 -17.96 35.90
C VAL A 67 -3.05 -18.35 35.17
N THR A 68 -4.12 -18.55 35.95
CA THR A 68 -5.48 -18.65 35.42
C THR A 68 -6.14 -17.28 35.51
N VAL A 69 -6.65 -16.80 34.38
CA VAL A 69 -7.38 -15.54 34.27
C VAL A 69 -8.83 -15.79 34.03
N THR A 70 -9.71 -15.11 34.77
CA THR A 70 -11.16 -15.14 34.55
C THR A 70 -11.63 -13.73 34.20
N LEU A 71 -12.47 -13.62 33.14
CA LEU A 71 -13.00 -12.37 32.64
C LEU A 71 -14.45 -12.14 33.08
N SER A 72 -14.87 -10.90 33.09
CA SER A 72 -16.25 -10.50 33.40
C SER A 72 -17.27 -10.86 32.31
N SER A 73 -16.80 -11.10 31.07
CA SER A 73 -17.61 -11.42 29.89
C SER A 73 -16.86 -12.35 28.95
N PRO A 74 -17.54 -13.08 28.06
CA PRO A 74 -16.91 -13.91 27.07
C PRO A 74 -15.92 -13.13 26.20
N HIS A 75 -14.79 -13.76 25.89
CA HIS A 75 -13.75 -13.15 25.04
C HIS A 75 -13.97 -13.39 23.54
N GLY A 76 -14.74 -14.40 23.14
CA GLY A 76 -15.01 -14.74 21.74
C GLY A 76 -14.06 -15.79 21.14
N TRP A 77 -12.98 -16.14 21.84
CA TRP A 77 -12.00 -17.13 21.36
C TRP A 77 -12.48 -18.58 21.57
N THR A 78 -11.94 -19.48 20.74
CA THR A 78 -12.26 -20.91 20.82
C THR A 78 -11.42 -21.59 21.90
N THR A 79 -12.05 -22.49 22.69
CA THR A 79 -11.33 -23.27 23.69
C THR A 79 -10.26 -24.15 23.06
N GLY A 80 -9.03 -24.04 23.56
CA GLY A 80 -7.85 -24.73 23.06
C GLY A 80 -6.95 -23.83 22.19
N ASP A 81 -7.44 -22.67 21.73
CA ASP A 81 -6.65 -21.73 20.98
C ASP A 81 -5.53 -21.11 21.81
N THR A 82 -4.49 -20.70 21.11
CA THR A 82 -3.37 -19.96 21.68
C THR A 82 -3.43 -18.52 21.16
N VAL A 83 -3.65 -17.57 22.09
CA VAL A 83 -3.92 -16.16 21.74
C VAL A 83 -2.90 -15.25 22.44
N PRO A 84 -2.23 -14.33 21.71
CA PRO A 84 -1.41 -13.32 22.35
C PRO A 84 -2.29 -12.28 23.05
N VAL A 85 -1.93 -11.95 24.30
CA VAL A 85 -2.69 -11.03 25.16
C VAL A 85 -1.77 -10.07 25.91
N ILE A 86 -2.30 -8.90 26.26
CA ILE A 86 -1.63 -7.95 27.13
C ILE A 86 -2.46 -7.71 28.37
N ILE A 87 -1.87 -7.98 29.54
CA ILE A 87 -2.48 -7.69 30.83
C ILE A 87 -1.91 -6.38 31.37
N SER A 88 -2.76 -5.50 31.82
CA SER A 88 -2.39 -4.22 32.38
C SER A 88 -3.26 -3.83 33.59
N GLY A 89 -2.68 -2.99 34.47
CA GLY A 89 -3.40 -2.49 35.65
C GLY A 89 -3.62 -3.50 36.76
N ALA A 90 -3.03 -4.70 36.69
CA ALA A 90 -3.05 -5.66 37.78
C ALA A 90 -2.02 -5.32 38.86
N ALA A 91 -2.33 -5.68 40.08
CA ALA A 91 -1.39 -5.60 41.21
C ALA A 91 -1.42 -6.97 42.00
N PRO A 92 -0.24 -7.55 42.29
CA PRO A 92 1.12 -7.11 42.01
C PRO A 92 1.43 -6.94 40.51
N THR A 93 2.35 -6.04 40.20
CA THR A 93 2.70 -5.70 38.83
C THR A 93 3.30 -6.84 37.99
N ALA A 94 3.77 -7.90 38.66
CA ALA A 94 4.29 -9.10 38.01
C ALA A 94 3.23 -9.87 37.17
N TYR A 95 1.94 -9.59 37.38
CA TYR A 95 0.87 -10.11 36.52
C TYR A 95 0.77 -9.38 35.19
N ASN A 96 1.32 -8.16 35.09
CA ASN A 96 1.24 -7.33 33.86
C ASN A 96 2.32 -7.71 32.86
N GLY A 97 1.95 -7.66 31.58
CA GLY A 97 2.89 -7.92 30.48
C GLY A 97 2.19 -8.51 29.26
N SER A 98 3.00 -8.84 28.26
CA SER A 98 2.56 -9.56 27.07
C SER A 98 2.77 -11.05 27.29
N PHE A 99 1.74 -11.84 27.06
CA PHE A 99 1.75 -13.28 27.29
C PHE A 99 1.08 -14.01 26.13
N THR A 100 1.48 -15.26 25.93
CA THR A 100 0.77 -16.19 25.07
C THR A 100 -0.22 -16.97 25.94
N ALA A 101 -1.49 -16.73 25.76
CA ALA A 101 -2.57 -17.31 26.51
C ALA A 101 -3.10 -18.60 25.85
N THR A 102 -3.41 -19.60 26.61
CA THR A 102 -4.17 -20.80 26.17
C THR A 102 -5.60 -20.67 26.66
N VAL A 103 -6.55 -20.69 25.75
CA VAL A 103 -7.98 -20.54 26.05
C VAL A 103 -8.52 -21.80 26.67
N THR A 104 -9.12 -21.69 27.87
CA THR A 104 -9.65 -22.83 28.64
C THR A 104 -11.17 -22.89 28.68
N SER A 105 -11.85 -21.74 28.51
CA SER A 105 -13.32 -21.66 28.39
C SER A 105 -13.69 -20.33 27.70
N SER A 106 -14.97 -20.07 27.51
CA SER A 106 -15.45 -18.81 26.92
C SER A 106 -15.10 -17.56 27.73
N THR A 107 -14.77 -17.69 28.99
CA THR A 107 -14.44 -16.56 29.90
C THR A 107 -13.12 -16.74 30.63
N ALA A 108 -12.35 -17.78 30.30
CA ALA A 108 -11.08 -18.03 30.99
C ALA A 108 -9.99 -18.52 30.06
N PHE A 109 -8.76 -18.12 30.39
CA PHE A 109 -7.55 -18.58 29.75
C PHE A 109 -6.40 -18.69 30.74
N THR A 110 -5.32 -19.34 30.36
CA THR A 110 -4.12 -19.48 31.18
C THR A 110 -2.89 -18.95 30.44
N TYR A 111 -1.90 -18.46 31.19
CA TYR A 111 -0.58 -18.11 30.65
C TYR A 111 0.55 -18.52 31.61
N PRO A 112 1.75 -18.81 31.09
CA PRO A 112 2.89 -19.19 31.92
C PRO A 112 3.47 -17.98 32.67
N LEU A 113 3.74 -18.18 33.99
CA LEU A 113 4.42 -17.22 34.83
C LEU A 113 5.29 -17.96 35.84
N SER A 114 6.60 -17.92 35.67
CA SER A 114 7.55 -18.78 36.37
C SER A 114 7.71 -18.52 37.87
N SER A 115 7.30 -17.34 38.35
CA SER A 115 7.40 -16.95 39.75
C SER A 115 6.04 -16.60 40.32
N ASP A 116 5.77 -17.01 41.56
CA ASP A 116 4.55 -16.62 42.27
C ASP A 116 4.56 -15.08 42.50
N PRO A 117 3.61 -14.35 41.91
CA PRO A 117 3.52 -12.91 42.11
C PRO A 117 2.81 -12.51 43.40
N GLY A 118 2.31 -13.49 44.16
CA GLY A 118 1.46 -13.28 45.33
C GLY A 118 -0.02 -13.08 44.97
N THR A 119 -0.84 -12.88 46.00
CA THR A 119 -2.28 -12.68 45.83
C THR A 119 -2.59 -11.39 45.06
N ALA A 120 -3.39 -11.48 44.03
CA ALA A 120 -3.82 -10.31 43.25
C ALA A 120 -4.75 -9.41 44.11
N THR A 121 -4.38 -8.14 44.22
CA THR A 121 -5.16 -7.11 44.92
C THR A 121 -5.94 -6.21 43.98
N THR A 122 -5.47 -6.07 42.75
CA THR A 122 -6.15 -5.41 41.64
C THR A 122 -6.07 -6.33 40.42
N MET A 123 -7.22 -6.55 39.76
CA MET A 123 -7.30 -7.55 38.69
C MET A 123 -6.85 -7.02 37.33
N GLY A 124 -7.04 -5.73 37.03
CA GLY A 124 -6.66 -5.13 35.77
C GLY A 124 -7.56 -5.47 34.59
N THR A 125 -7.03 -5.35 33.41
CA THR A 125 -7.70 -5.61 32.14
C THR A 125 -6.80 -6.42 31.21
N VAL A 126 -7.43 -7.13 30.25
CA VAL A 126 -6.72 -7.79 29.17
C VAL A 126 -7.10 -7.15 27.82
N THR A 127 -6.09 -6.87 27.01
CA THR A 127 -6.22 -6.39 25.64
C THR A 127 -5.59 -7.41 24.70
N THR A 128 -6.21 -7.69 23.56
CA THR A 128 -5.59 -8.50 22.52
C THR A 128 -4.42 -7.75 21.89
N VAL A 129 -3.39 -8.47 21.46
CA VAL A 129 -2.29 -7.86 20.71
C VAL A 129 -2.81 -7.20 19.45
N ASN A 130 -3.81 -7.79 18.79
CA ASN A 130 -4.45 -7.27 17.59
C ASN A 130 -5.11 -5.88 17.83
N ALA A 131 -5.81 -5.71 18.97
CA ALA A 131 -6.37 -4.41 19.33
C ALA A 131 -5.29 -3.37 19.63
N LEU A 132 -4.18 -3.78 20.25
CA LEU A 132 -3.03 -2.90 20.44
C LEU A 132 -2.38 -2.56 19.11
N GLU A 133 -2.20 -3.52 18.22
CA GLU A 133 -1.54 -3.32 16.94
C GLU A 133 -2.28 -2.32 16.05
N ILE A 134 -3.61 -2.46 15.89
CA ILE A 134 -4.39 -1.47 15.12
C ILE A 134 -4.35 -0.08 15.78
N GLN A 135 -4.24 0.01 17.10
CA GLN A 135 -4.05 1.26 17.81
C GLN A 135 -2.66 1.86 17.56
N GLN A 136 -1.62 1.04 17.45
CA GLN A 136 -0.26 1.45 17.09
C GLN A 136 -0.21 1.95 15.64
N MET A 137 -0.83 1.22 14.68
CA MET A 137 -0.97 1.63 13.30
C MET A 137 -1.62 3.03 13.21
N ASN A 138 -2.76 3.18 13.85
CA ASN A 138 -3.51 4.45 13.89
C ASN A 138 -2.68 5.59 14.50
N THR A 139 -1.97 5.32 15.60
CA THR A 139 -1.16 6.34 16.28
C THR A 139 -0.01 6.81 15.40
N SER A 140 0.74 5.90 14.81
CA SER A 140 1.87 6.23 13.95
C SER A 140 1.43 6.87 12.62
N TYR A 141 0.29 6.46 12.07
CA TYR A 141 -0.31 7.06 10.88
C TYR A 141 -0.61 8.55 11.10
N TRP A 142 -1.35 8.88 12.15
CA TRP A 142 -1.76 10.26 12.43
C TRP A 142 -0.63 11.15 12.98
N ALA A 143 0.45 10.56 13.47
CA ALA A 143 1.65 11.29 13.88
C ALA A 143 2.33 12.04 12.72
N GLN A 144 2.04 11.66 11.46
CA GLN A 144 2.65 12.29 10.28
C GLN A 144 2.08 13.69 9.97
N GLY A 145 1.11 14.17 10.73
CA GLY A 145 0.65 15.56 10.68
C GLY A 145 -0.18 15.94 9.46
N THR A 146 -0.64 14.98 8.66
CA THR A 146 -1.58 15.24 7.56
C THR A 146 -2.98 14.79 7.93
N ASN A 147 -3.99 15.53 7.43
CA ASN A 147 -5.41 15.21 7.65
C ASN A 147 -5.94 14.22 6.58
N ARG A 148 -5.11 13.26 6.16
CA ARG A 148 -5.52 12.26 5.20
C ARG A 148 -6.33 11.16 5.89
N ALA A 149 -7.61 11.04 5.54
CA ALA A 149 -8.45 9.95 6.01
C ALA A 149 -7.92 8.59 5.53
N VAL A 150 -8.12 7.55 6.35
CA VAL A 150 -7.72 6.18 6.08
C VAL A 150 -8.83 5.24 6.53
N TYR A 151 -8.92 4.08 5.90
CA TYR A 151 -9.89 3.06 6.31
C TYR A 151 -9.26 2.05 7.27
N VAL A 152 -10.10 1.42 8.08
CA VAL A 152 -9.79 0.19 8.79
C VAL A 152 -10.65 -0.90 8.19
N LEU A 153 -10.03 -2.01 7.76
CA LEU A 153 -10.70 -3.21 7.28
C LEU A 153 -10.56 -4.29 8.35
N GLU A 154 -11.69 -4.83 8.81
CA GLU A 154 -11.72 -5.92 9.78
C GLU A 154 -11.85 -7.27 9.07
N LEU A 155 -10.95 -8.20 9.38
CA LEU A 155 -10.98 -9.57 8.81
C LEU A 155 -11.56 -10.61 9.77
N GLY A 156 -11.81 -10.22 11.01
CA GLY A 156 -12.33 -11.09 12.07
C GLY A 156 -11.24 -11.62 13.01
N ASP A 157 -11.65 -12.08 14.16
CA ASP A 157 -10.77 -12.72 15.18
C ASP A 157 -10.56 -14.20 14.80
N VAL A 158 -9.66 -14.43 13.85
CA VAL A 158 -9.38 -15.73 13.23
C VAL A 158 -7.87 -15.97 13.14
N SER A 159 -7.44 -17.15 12.69
CA SER A 159 -6.02 -17.41 12.44
C SER A 159 -5.46 -16.49 11.35
N ASN A 160 -4.14 -16.24 11.36
CA ASN A 160 -3.49 -15.42 10.32
C ASN A 160 -3.74 -15.98 8.92
N VAL A 161 -3.73 -17.31 8.76
CA VAL A 161 -3.99 -17.97 7.47
C VAL A 161 -5.41 -17.70 6.98
N ASP A 162 -6.42 -17.79 7.88
CA ASP A 162 -7.81 -17.49 7.53
C ASP A 162 -8.03 -15.99 7.29
N ALA A 163 -7.36 -15.12 8.04
CA ALA A 163 -7.39 -13.68 7.80
C ALA A 163 -6.78 -13.30 6.44
N ILE A 164 -5.66 -13.93 6.06
CA ILE A 164 -5.03 -13.74 4.74
C ILE A 164 -5.98 -14.21 3.63
N LYS A 165 -6.66 -15.34 3.84
CA LYS A 165 -7.68 -15.79 2.91
C LYS A 165 -8.85 -14.81 2.80
N ALA A 166 -9.35 -14.31 3.92
CA ALA A 166 -10.42 -13.31 3.95
C ALA A 166 -10.00 -12.01 3.24
N LEU A 167 -8.74 -11.59 3.36
CA LEU A 167 -8.20 -10.45 2.61
C LEU A 167 -8.17 -10.73 1.10
N SER A 168 -7.76 -11.94 0.68
CA SER A 168 -7.80 -12.35 -0.73
C SER A 168 -9.23 -12.32 -1.27
N ASP A 169 -10.15 -12.94 -0.53
CA ASP A 169 -11.57 -13.01 -0.92
C ASP A 169 -12.17 -11.58 -1.04
N PHE A 170 -11.82 -10.66 -0.13
CA PHE A 170 -12.23 -9.25 -0.18
C PHE A 170 -11.72 -8.53 -1.43
N ILE A 171 -10.45 -8.71 -1.78
CA ILE A 171 -9.84 -8.10 -2.97
C ILE A 171 -10.43 -8.70 -4.24
N ASP A 172 -10.61 -10.02 -4.29
CA ASP A 172 -11.13 -10.74 -5.46
C ASP A 172 -12.61 -10.45 -5.70
N GLU A 173 -13.42 -10.28 -4.65
CA GLU A 173 -14.83 -9.88 -4.77
C GLU A 173 -14.94 -8.48 -5.39
N ASP A 174 -14.10 -7.56 -5.00
CA ASP A 174 -14.04 -6.21 -5.56
C ASP A 174 -13.67 -6.22 -7.06
N ILE A 175 -12.77 -7.14 -7.47
CA ILE A 175 -12.40 -7.36 -8.87
C ILE A 175 -13.54 -8.05 -9.63
N ALA A 176 -14.14 -9.10 -9.06
CA ALA A 176 -15.20 -9.91 -9.69
C ALA A 176 -16.50 -9.12 -9.93
N LEU A 177 -16.80 -8.11 -9.09
CA LEU A 177 -17.91 -7.18 -9.29
C LEU A 177 -17.73 -6.25 -10.51
N GLY A 178 -16.69 -6.47 -11.32
CA GLY A 178 -16.38 -5.65 -12.49
C GLY A 178 -15.90 -4.26 -12.12
N ASN A 179 -15.54 -4.09 -10.86
CA ASN A 179 -14.82 -2.90 -10.42
C ASN A 179 -13.41 -3.03 -11.00
N THR A 180 -13.19 -2.43 -12.15
CA THR A 180 -11.84 -2.22 -12.71
C THR A 180 -10.93 -1.51 -11.69
N TYR A 181 -11.54 -1.00 -10.63
CA TYR A 181 -10.94 -0.20 -9.58
C TYR A 181 -11.31 -0.78 -8.23
N GLN A 182 -10.31 -1.24 -7.52
CA GLN A 182 -10.45 -1.82 -6.19
C GLN A 182 -10.90 -0.76 -5.17
N THR A 183 -11.62 -1.20 -4.14
CA THR A 183 -12.06 -0.32 -3.06
C THR A 183 -10.88 0.35 -2.37
N PHE A 184 -9.80 -0.42 -2.13
CA PHE A 184 -8.54 0.11 -1.61
C PHE A 184 -7.40 -0.22 -2.55
N PHE A 185 -6.56 0.79 -2.77
CA PHE A 185 -5.39 0.70 -3.62
C PHE A 185 -4.16 0.18 -2.85
N SER A 186 -4.19 0.28 -1.54
CA SER A 186 -3.09 -0.16 -0.68
C SER A 186 -3.57 -0.62 0.70
N TYR A 187 -2.84 -1.56 1.26
CA TYR A 187 -3.12 -2.18 2.54
C TYR A 187 -1.88 -2.11 3.43
N LEU A 188 -2.07 -1.63 4.66
CA LEU A 188 -1.11 -1.83 5.75
C LEU A 188 -1.52 -3.07 6.50
N VAL A 189 -0.68 -4.08 6.54
CA VAL A 189 -1.00 -5.39 7.12
C VAL A 189 -0.38 -5.59 8.51
N PRO A 190 -0.96 -6.48 9.34
CA PRO A 190 -0.39 -6.89 10.63
C PRO A 190 1.02 -7.45 10.49
N ARG A 191 1.82 -7.34 11.57
CA ARG A 191 3.20 -7.83 11.60
C ARG A 191 3.31 -9.32 11.30
N GLU A 192 2.39 -10.09 11.87
CA GLU A 192 2.41 -11.55 11.74
C GLU A 192 2.19 -12.04 10.30
N PHE A 193 1.58 -11.23 9.42
CA PHE A 193 1.45 -11.59 8.01
C PHE A 193 2.79 -11.72 7.30
N ALA A 194 3.84 -11.03 7.79
CA ALA A 194 5.16 -11.08 7.18
C ALA A 194 5.79 -12.48 7.20
N ASP A 195 5.49 -13.28 8.21
CA ASP A 195 6.07 -14.62 8.38
C ASP A 195 5.23 -15.72 7.68
N GLU A 196 4.03 -15.36 7.17
CA GLU A 196 3.12 -16.32 6.54
C GLU A 196 3.44 -16.56 5.05
N ALA A 197 3.73 -17.79 4.68
CA ALA A 197 3.98 -18.17 3.28
C ALA A 197 2.76 -17.94 2.37
N THR A 198 1.56 -18.08 2.90
CA THR A 198 0.30 -17.81 2.22
C THR A 198 0.18 -16.34 1.83
N PHE A 199 0.65 -15.42 2.67
CA PHE A 199 0.63 -13.99 2.37
C PHE A 199 1.63 -13.63 1.27
N LYS A 200 2.83 -14.21 1.27
CA LYS A 200 3.81 -14.04 0.19
C LYS A 200 3.23 -14.50 -1.15
N THR A 201 2.49 -15.61 -1.16
CA THR A 201 1.79 -16.11 -2.36
C THR A 201 0.70 -15.13 -2.81
N LEU A 202 -0.13 -14.65 -1.88
CA LEU A 202 -1.21 -13.71 -2.15
C LEU A 202 -0.68 -12.43 -2.82
N THR A 203 0.38 -11.84 -2.30
CA THR A 203 0.93 -10.60 -2.86
C THR A 203 1.40 -10.74 -4.31
N GLY A 204 1.76 -11.96 -4.73
CA GLY A 204 2.15 -12.28 -6.11
C GLY A 204 1.00 -12.26 -7.12
N LEU A 205 -0.26 -12.37 -6.66
CA LEU A 205 -1.43 -12.40 -7.53
C LEU A 205 -1.76 -11.02 -8.10
N TYR A 206 -1.49 -9.96 -7.37
CA TYR A 206 -1.92 -8.59 -7.69
C TYR A 206 -0.77 -7.73 -8.24
N THR A 207 -0.04 -8.25 -9.22
CA THR A 207 1.11 -7.56 -9.82
C THR A 207 0.87 -7.07 -11.25
N SER A 208 -0.28 -7.40 -11.85
CA SER A 208 -0.66 -6.86 -13.16
C SER A 208 -1.04 -5.39 -13.06
N PRO A 209 -0.70 -4.53 -14.04
CA PRO A 209 -1.12 -3.12 -14.03
C PRO A 209 -2.62 -2.90 -13.90
N SER A 210 -3.44 -3.86 -14.36
CA SER A 210 -4.91 -3.80 -14.27
C SER A 210 -5.47 -4.24 -12.92
N SER A 211 -4.68 -4.92 -12.09
CA SER A 211 -5.09 -5.45 -10.77
C SER A 211 -4.03 -5.18 -9.69
N LEU A 212 -3.21 -4.13 -9.88
CA LEU A 212 -2.12 -3.81 -8.96
C LEU A 212 -2.66 -3.29 -7.63
N VAL A 213 -2.29 -3.98 -6.56
CA VAL A 213 -2.56 -3.62 -5.17
C VAL A 213 -1.23 -3.52 -4.44
N TYR A 214 -1.10 -2.57 -3.54
CA TYR A 214 0.11 -2.38 -2.77
C TYR A 214 -0.05 -2.84 -1.33
N PHE A 215 0.93 -3.60 -0.85
CA PHE A 215 0.98 -4.09 0.52
C PHE A 215 2.17 -3.47 1.26
N PHE A 216 1.91 -2.88 2.41
CA PHE A 216 2.92 -2.32 3.30
C PHE A 216 3.16 -3.31 4.43
N VAL A 217 4.37 -3.86 4.46
CA VAL A 217 4.72 -5.03 5.28
C VAL A 217 5.83 -4.68 6.25
N THR A 218 5.63 -4.97 7.51
CA THR A 218 6.67 -4.88 8.54
C THR A 218 7.41 -6.20 8.63
N THR A 219 8.74 -6.17 8.55
CA THR A 219 9.59 -7.36 8.69
C THR A 219 10.69 -7.12 9.72
N THR A 220 11.48 -8.12 10.00
CA THR A 220 12.61 -8.07 10.92
C THR A 220 13.93 -8.20 10.20
N ILE A 221 15.05 -7.83 10.87
CA ILE A 221 16.40 -8.07 10.35
C ILE A 221 16.68 -9.57 10.15
N ALA A 222 16.01 -10.44 10.87
CA ALA A 222 16.18 -11.89 10.72
C ALA A 222 15.45 -12.43 9.47
N ASN A 223 14.31 -11.85 9.10
CA ASN A 223 13.35 -12.43 8.13
C ASN A 223 13.26 -11.67 6.81
N TYR A 224 13.82 -10.47 6.69
CA TYR A 224 13.65 -9.64 5.47
C TYR A 224 14.13 -10.31 4.18
N ALA A 225 15.14 -11.19 4.26
CA ALA A 225 15.69 -11.89 3.10
C ALA A 225 14.66 -12.72 2.35
N ASP A 226 13.68 -13.27 3.06
CA ASP A 226 12.57 -14.03 2.48
C ASP A 226 11.66 -13.16 1.60
N TRP A 227 11.55 -11.87 1.90
CA TRP A 227 10.81 -10.90 1.10
C TRP A 227 11.61 -10.46 -0.12
N VAL A 228 12.91 -10.23 0.04
CA VAL A 228 13.82 -9.87 -1.08
C VAL A 228 13.75 -10.92 -2.19
N ALA A 229 13.70 -12.21 -1.83
CA ALA A 229 13.64 -13.31 -2.80
C ALA A 229 12.40 -13.26 -3.71
N THR A 230 11.34 -12.54 -3.33
CA THR A 230 10.11 -12.42 -4.15
C THR A 230 10.23 -11.41 -5.28
N ALA A 231 11.11 -10.43 -5.17
CA ALA A 231 11.26 -9.29 -6.10
C ALA A 231 9.91 -8.66 -6.50
N ASN A 232 8.98 -8.56 -5.56
CA ASN A 232 7.59 -8.25 -5.82
C ASN A 232 7.32 -6.72 -5.88
N LYS A 233 6.82 -6.24 -7.01
CA LYS A 233 6.47 -4.83 -7.22
C LYS A 233 5.24 -4.35 -6.45
N SER A 234 4.44 -5.26 -5.89
CA SER A 234 3.27 -4.93 -5.07
C SER A 234 3.60 -4.74 -3.59
N VAL A 235 4.82 -5.07 -3.14
CA VAL A 235 5.19 -5.07 -1.73
C VAL A 235 6.22 -3.99 -1.43
N CYS A 236 5.87 -3.12 -0.47
CA CYS A 236 6.77 -2.20 0.20
C CYS A 236 7.10 -2.78 1.59
N ALA A 237 8.25 -3.41 1.73
CA ALA A 237 8.69 -4.00 2.98
C ALA A 237 9.65 -3.09 3.74
N GLY A 238 9.50 -3.01 5.05
CA GLY A 238 10.39 -2.23 5.90
C GLY A 238 10.71 -2.93 7.21
N VAL A 239 11.90 -2.70 7.73
CA VAL A 239 12.34 -3.25 9.00
C VAL A 239 11.94 -2.36 10.17
N GLU A 240 11.56 -2.99 11.26
CA GLU A 240 11.16 -2.34 12.50
C GLU A 240 12.07 -2.76 13.66
N ALA A 241 12.19 -1.88 14.65
CA ALA A 241 12.97 -2.16 15.85
C ALA A 241 12.40 -3.36 16.62
N PRO A 242 13.26 -4.26 17.16
CA PRO A 242 12.80 -5.46 17.87
C PRO A 242 12.10 -5.16 19.21
N ALA A 243 12.35 -3.98 19.77
CA ALA A 243 11.70 -3.52 20.99
C ALA A 243 11.16 -2.11 20.74
N ILE A 244 9.92 -2.05 20.29
CA ILE A 244 9.21 -0.81 19.96
C ILE A 244 8.33 -0.35 21.13
N ALA A 245 8.09 0.95 21.18
CA ALA A 245 7.12 1.50 22.11
C ALA A 245 5.70 0.97 21.81
N ALA A 246 4.91 0.77 22.86
CA ALA A 246 3.53 0.30 22.73
C ALA A 246 2.59 1.21 21.89
N SER A 247 3.07 2.34 21.42
CA SER A 247 2.34 3.31 20.59
C SER A 247 2.88 3.41 19.17
N GLU A 248 3.78 2.52 18.74
CA GLU A 248 4.52 2.67 17.49
C GLU A 248 4.29 1.52 16.51
N PHE A 249 4.15 1.88 15.23
CA PHE A 249 4.16 0.98 14.09
C PHE A 249 4.83 1.70 12.91
N SER A 250 6.11 1.43 12.65
CA SER A 250 6.93 2.24 11.73
C SER A 250 6.37 2.25 10.29
N MET A 251 5.91 1.10 9.78
CA MET A 251 5.33 1.00 8.43
C MET A 251 4.02 1.78 8.27
N ALA A 252 3.31 2.11 9.36
CA ALA A 252 2.13 2.99 9.28
C ALA A 252 2.51 4.42 8.88
N ALA A 253 3.68 4.91 9.31
CA ALA A 253 4.20 6.20 8.88
C ALA A 253 4.57 6.19 7.38
N VAL A 254 5.20 5.10 6.91
CA VAL A 254 5.52 4.90 5.50
C VAL A 254 4.26 4.79 4.65
N PHE A 255 3.28 4.02 5.13
CA PHE A 255 1.96 3.89 4.50
C PHE A 255 1.25 5.23 4.37
N GLN A 256 1.20 6.04 5.43
CA GLN A 256 0.64 7.39 5.38
C GLN A 256 1.36 8.26 4.32
N SER A 257 2.67 8.15 4.24
CA SER A 257 3.47 8.86 3.25
C SER A 257 3.09 8.49 1.81
N SER A 258 2.73 7.22 1.56
CA SER A 258 2.28 6.76 0.26
C SER A 258 0.91 7.33 -0.10
N LEU A 259 0.01 7.49 0.87
CA LEU A 259 -1.34 8.01 0.69
C LEU A 259 -1.40 9.54 0.61
N SER A 260 -0.38 10.24 1.13
CA SER A 260 -0.36 11.70 1.10
C SER A 260 -0.29 12.24 -0.33
N ASN A 261 -0.87 13.42 -0.56
CA ASN A 261 -0.84 14.16 -1.82
C ASN A 261 -1.52 13.42 -2.99
N ASP A 262 -2.82 13.54 -3.09
CA ASP A 262 -3.55 13.10 -4.29
C ASP A 262 -3.04 13.84 -5.53
N PRO A 263 -2.89 13.12 -6.67
CA PRO A 263 -2.45 13.75 -7.90
C PRO A 263 -3.42 14.85 -8.36
N GLY A 264 -2.90 16.03 -8.58
CA GLY A 264 -3.65 17.19 -9.05
C GLY A 264 -2.74 18.30 -9.54
N SER A 265 -3.28 19.25 -10.31
CA SER A 265 -2.50 20.36 -10.89
C SER A 265 -1.85 21.25 -9.83
N SER A 266 -2.47 21.38 -8.66
CA SER A 266 -1.97 22.17 -7.52
C SER A 266 -1.27 21.32 -6.47
N ASN A 267 -1.21 20.00 -6.65
CA ASN A 267 -0.73 19.05 -5.66
C ASN A 267 0.05 17.93 -6.34
N GLN A 268 1.33 18.13 -6.56
CA GLN A 268 2.19 17.12 -7.17
C GLN A 268 2.49 16.00 -6.17
N VAL A 269 2.63 14.79 -6.68
CA VAL A 269 3.04 13.61 -5.89
C VAL A 269 4.55 13.65 -5.69
N PRO A 270 5.04 13.94 -4.48
CA PRO A 270 6.47 13.97 -4.21
C PRO A 270 7.04 12.55 -4.08
N PRO A 271 8.36 12.36 -4.27
CA PRO A 271 9.03 11.08 -3.98
C PRO A 271 8.85 10.67 -2.53
N MET A 272 8.89 9.38 -2.24
CA MET A 272 8.86 8.88 -0.87
C MET A 272 10.24 8.91 -0.19
N ALA A 273 11.32 8.77 -0.95
CA ALA A 273 12.67 8.85 -0.40
C ALA A 273 12.92 10.18 0.32
N TRP A 274 13.57 10.10 1.48
CA TRP A 274 13.95 11.23 2.36
C TRP A 274 12.80 12.00 2.99
N ARG A 275 11.58 11.46 2.99
CA ARG A 275 10.47 12.06 3.71
C ARG A 275 10.68 11.98 5.22
N PHE A 276 10.36 13.08 5.91
CA PHE A 276 10.35 13.10 7.37
C PHE A 276 9.32 12.14 7.93
N MET A 277 9.72 11.42 8.99
CA MET A 277 8.89 10.47 9.72
C MET A 277 8.81 10.88 11.18
N TYR A 278 7.59 11.03 11.68
CA TYR A 278 7.32 11.51 13.04
C TYR A 278 6.76 10.39 13.91
N GLY A 279 7.07 10.41 15.21
CA GLY A 279 6.53 9.45 16.17
C GLY A 279 6.96 8.00 15.95
N VAL A 280 8.09 7.77 15.27
CA VAL A 280 8.66 6.45 14.98
C VAL A 280 10.12 6.39 15.37
N THR A 281 10.61 5.20 15.70
CA THR A 281 11.99 4.96 16.13
C THR A 281 12.89 4.72 14.91
N GLU A 282 14.10 5.33 14.97
CA GLU A 282 15.17 5.03 14.02
C GLU A 282 15.63 3.58 14.18
N TYR A 283 15.61 2.84 13.09
CA TYR A 283 16.12 1.47 13.09
C TYR A 283 16.41 1.00 11.66
N PRO A 284 17.59 0.38 11.40
CA PRO A 284 18.69 0.10 12.35
C PRO A 284 19.37 1.37 12.86
N PRO A 285 20.01 1.33 14.06
CA PRO A 285 20.70 2.49 14.59
C PRO A 285 21.81 2.99 13.66
N ALA A 286 21.99 4.31 13.62
CA ALA A 286 23.12 4.91 12.91
C ALA A 286 24.46 4.32 13.38
N GLY A 287 25.37 4.11 12.44
CA GLY A 287 26.69 3.51 12.71
C GLY A 287 26.85 2.07 12.24
N ASN A 288 25.78 1.36 11.94
CA ASN A 288 25.85 0.06 11.27
C ASN A 288 25.78 0.20 9.74
N SER A 289 26.77 0.88 9.16
CA SER A 289 26.80 1.22 7.73
C SER A 289 26.71 0.00 6.79
N THR A 290 27.26 -1.13 7.20
CA THR A 290 27.19 -2.38 6.42
C THR A 290 25.75 -2.88 6.33
N LEU A 291 25.03 -2.94 7.44
CA LEU A 291 23.63 -3.37 7.46
C LEU A 291 22.74 -2.38 6.70
N LEU A 292 22.93 -1.08 6.91
CA LEU A 292 22.17 -0.03 6.22
C LEU A 292 22.34 -0.16 4.69
N LYS A 293 23.59 -0.34 4.23
CA LYS A 293 23.85 -0.56 2.81
C LYS A 293 23.22 -1.86 2.31
N THR A 294 23.29 -2.94 3.07
CA THR A 294 22.66 -4.21 2.69
C THR A 294 21.15 -4.06 2.53
N LEU A 295 20.47 -3.35 3.43
CA LEU A 295 19.04 -3.09 3.31
C LEU A 295 18.71 -2.26 2.07
N GLN A 296 19.49 -1.20 1.81
CA GLN A 296 19.33 -0.37 0.60
C GLN A 296 19.52 -1.17 -0.69
N ASP A 297 20.59 -1.94 -0.78
CA ASP A 297 20.92 -2.78 -1.95
C ASP A 297 19.82 -3.83 -2.22
N ASN A 298 19.06 -4.22 -1.20
CA ASN A 298 17.96 -5.18 -1.28
C ASN A 298 16.56 -4.53 -1.31
N SER A 299 16.48 -3.21 -1.46
CA SER A 299 15.20 -2.47 -1.52
C SER A 299 14.32 -2.63 -0.27
N ILE A 300 14.93 -2.87 0.86
CA ILE A 300 14.25 -2.90 2.16
C ILE A 300 14.28 -1.52 2.78
N ASN A 301 13.11 -1.01 3.08
CA ASN A 301 12.92 0.31 3.65
C ASN A 301 13.26 0.33 5.15
N TYR A 302 13.74 1.46 5.63
CA TYR A 302 13.98 1.67 7.04
C TYR A 302 13.89 3.15 7.42
N ILE A 303 13.74 3.41 8.70
CA ILE A 303 13.72 4.77 9.25
C ILE A 303 15.14 5.09 9.72
N GLY A 304 15.78 6.02 9.03
CA GLY A 304 17.12 6.50 9.40
C GLY A 304 17.11 7.94 9.88
N SER A 305 18.22 8.39 10.46
CA SER A 305 18.46 9.81 10.73
C SER A 305 19.43 10.38 9.69
N ALA A 306 19.12 11.53 9.13
CA ALA A 306 20.08 12.27 8.34
C ALA A 306 20.86 13.22 9.26
N ALA A 307 22.11 12.91 9.49
CA ALA A 307 23.04 13.77 10.25
C ALA A 307 23.67 14.85 9.36
N GLU A 308 23.40 14.88 8.07
CA GLU A 308 23.99 15.82 7.13
C GLU A 308 23.26 17.18 7.21
N GLY A 309 24.03 18.24 7.44
CA GLY A 309 23.52 19.61 7.50
C GLY A 309 22.89 20.03 8.83
N GLY A 310 23.11 19.30 9.91
CA GLY A 310 22.62 19.70 11.27
C GLY A 310 21.14 19.44 11.52
N LEU A 311 20.45 18.76 10.62
CA LEU A 311 19.06 18.34 10.80
C LEU A 311 19.06 16.92 11.38
N SER A 312 18.61 16.75 12.61
CA SER A 312 18.45 15.44 13.26
C SER A 312 17.02 14.89 13.10
N ASN A 313 16.44 15.02 11.91
CA ASN A 313 15.11 14.49 11.64
C ASN A 313 15.19 13.04 11.20
N LYS A 314 14.24 12.24 11.66
CA LYS A 314 14.05 10.87 11.17
C LYS A 314 13.43 10.91 9.77
N MET A 315 13.91 10.05 8.90
CA MET A 315 13.50 10.04 7.49
C MET A 315 13.34 8.60 6.99
N LEU A 316 12.44 8.44 6.03
CA LEU A 316 12.35 7.20 5.27
C LEU A 316 13.53 7.10 4.31
N VAL A 317 14.29 6.05 4.42
CA VAL A 317 15.37 5.73 3.46
C VAL A 317 14.81 4.81 2.39
N ALA A 318 14.99 5.21 1.14
CA ALA A 318 14.56 4.60 -0.10
C ALA A 318 13.06 4.82 -0.46
N GLY A 319 12.10 4.18 0.17
CA GLY A 319 10.69 4.19 -0.27
C GLY A 319 10.45 3.29 -1.48
N HIS A 320 11.16 2.17 -1.54
CA HIS A 320 11.14 1.20 -2.64
C HIS A 320 10.13 0.07 -2.43
N MET A 321 9.68 -0.46 -3.57
CA MET A 321 9.05 -1.78 -3.64
C MET A 321 10.16 -2.84 -3.76
N LEU A 322 9.83 -4.12 -3.50
CA LEU A 322 10.82 -5.21 -3.50
C LEU A 322 11.45 -5.50 -4.88
N ASP A 323 10.92 -4.94 -5.95
CA ASP A 323 11.52 -5.00 -7.28
C ASP A 323 12.60 -3.91 -7.53
N GLY A 324 12.91 -3.10 -6.54
CA GLY A 324 13.90 -2.02 -6.62
C GLY A 324 13.39 -0.71 -7.18
N ASN A 325 12.14 -0.62 -7.58
CA ASN A 325 11.55 0.63 -8.04
C ASN A 325 10.87 1.38 -6.90
N PRO A 326 10.90 2.73 -6.89
CA PRO A 326 10.15 3.51 -5.91
C PRO A 326 8.63 3.25 -6.02
N PHE A 327 7.90 3.36 -4.92
CA PHE A 327 6.44 3.29 -4.92
C PHE A 327 5.80 4.21 -5.98
N ASN A 328 6.29 5.43 -6.10
CA ASN A 328 5.77 6.40 -7.07
C ASN A 328 5.94 5.97 -8.53
N TYR A 329 6.90 5.12 -8.82
CA TYR A 329 7.07 4.55 -10.17
C TYR A 329 5.85 3.71 -10.55
N TRP A 330 5.51 2.72 -9.73
CA TRP A 330 4.38 1.84 -9.99
C TRP A 330 3.03 2.55 -9.87
N TYR A 331 2.93 3.48 -8.92
CA TYR A 331 1.75 4.33 -8.81
C TYR A 331 1.52 5.16 -10.10
N SER A 332 2.58 5.71 -10.69
CA SER A 332 2.48 6.46 -11.95
C SER A 332 2.04 5.58 -13.11
N VAL A 333 2.54 4.35 -13.20
CA VAL A 333 2.14 3.37 -14.21
C VAL A 333 0.64 3.02 -14.07
N ALA A 334 0.20 2.70 -12.85
CA ALA A 334 -1.20 2.38 -12.57
C ALA A 334 -2.10 3.58 -12.87
N TRP A 335 -1.71 4.78 -12.43
CA TRP A 335 -2.45 6.01 -12.70
C TRP A 335 -2.62 6.26 -14.21
N ALA A 336 -1.56 6.11 -14.99
CA ALA A 336 -1.60 6.31 -16.43
C ALA A 336 -2.53 5.28 -17.10
N ALA A 337 -2.39 4.00 -16.76
CA ALA A 337 -3.21 2.92 -17.33
C ALA A 337 -4.71 3.18 -17.08
N ILE A 338 -5.10 3.41 -15.83
CA ILE A 338 -6.49 3.59 -15.43
C ILE A 338 -7.10 4.88 -16.00
N ASN A 339 -6.36 5.99 -15.97
CA ASN A 339 -6.90 7.24 -16.49
C ASN A 339 -6.95 7.28 -18.02
N LEU A 340 -6.04 6.62 -18.72
CA LEU A 340 -6.14 6.44 -20.17
C LEU A 340 -7.39 5.63 -20.53
N GLU A 341 -7.63 4.52 -19.84
CA GLU A 341 -8.83 3.68 -20.05
C GLU A 341 -10.11 4.49 -19.84
N LEU A 342 -10.25 5.16 -18.69
CA LEU A 342 -11.43 5.97 -18.36
C LEU A 342 -11.65 7.09 -19.37
N ASP A 343 -10.61 7.82 -19.71
CA ASP A 343 -10.72 8.97 -20.58
C ASP A 343 -11.05 8.58 -22.04
N LEU A 344 -10.48 7.46 -22.50
CA LEU A 344 -10.79 6.92 -23.83
C LEU A 344 -12.24 6.37 -23.87
N ALA A 345 -12.65 5.63 -22.83
CA ALA A 345 -14.02 5.14 -22.72
C ALA A 345 -15.03 6.29 -22.72
N ASN A 346 -14.78 7.32 -21.91
CA ASN A 346 -15.63 8.51 -21.86
C ASN A 346 -15.67 9.24 -23.21
N GLU A 347 -14.56 9.30 -23.95
CA GLU A 347 -14.53 9.92 -25.29
C GLU A 347 -15.37 9.15 -26.29
N VAL A 348 -15.33 7.80 -26.25
CA VAL A 348 -16.17 6.96 -27.11
C VAL A 348 -17.65 7.10 -26.74
N ILE A 349 -17.98 6.99 -25.45
CA ILE A 349 -19.38 7.10 -24.98
C ILE A 349 -19.96 8.46 -25.32
N ASN A 350 -19.26 9.55 -25.01
CA ASN A 350 -19.72 10.91 -25.32
C ASN A 350 -19.84 11.15 -26.80
N GLY A 351 -18.87 10.64 -27.60
CA GLY A 351 -18.88 10.76 -29.05
C GLY A 351 -20.02 10.00 -29.72
N SER A 352 -20.47 8.91 -29.10
CA SER A 352 -21.63 8.13 -29.56
C SER A 352 -22.98 8.74 -29.17
N ASN A 353 -22.99 9.62 -28.15
CA ASN A 353 -24.21 10.24 -27.61
C ASN A 353 -24.39 11.72 -27.98
N THR A 354 -23.62 12.23 -28.93
CA THR A 354 -23.74 13.60 -29.40
C THR A 354 -23.97 13.65 -30.91
N ASN A 355 -24.88 14.55 -31.32
CA ASN A 355 -25.09 14.89 -32.73
C ASN A 355 -24.25 16.09 -33.20
N ILE A 356 -23.53 16.74 -32.28
CA ILE A 356 -22.61 17.84 -32.57
C ILE A 356 -21.19 17.28 -32.53
N ASN A 357 -20.66 16.82 -33.62
CA ASN A 357 -19.34 16.18 -33.69
C ASN A 357 -19.33 14.72 -33.15
N PRO A 358 -20.10 13.82 -33.72
CA PRO A 358 -20.10 12.41 -33.36
C PRO A 358 -18.73 11.76 -33.62
N LEU A 359 -18.43 10.69 -32.90
CA LEU A 359 -17.20 9.92 -33.08
C LEU A 359 -17.43 8.78 -34.07
N TYR A 360 -16.81 8.84 -35.23
CA TYR A 360 -16.83 7.78 -36.22
C TYR A 360 -15.51 7.03 -36.27
N TYR A 361 -15.55 5.75 -36.69
CA TYR A 361 -14.36 4.93 -36.92
C TYR A 361 -13.70 5.31 -38.27
N GLU A 362 -12.98 6.38 -38.26
CA GLU A 362 -12.21 6.94 -39.35
C GLU A 362 -10.96 7.66 -38.84
N GLN A 363 -10.14 8.22 -39.71
CA GLN A 363 -8.89 8.89 -39.28
C GLN A 363 -9.14 10.02 -38.29
N VAL A 364 -10.19 10.81 -38.50
CA VAL A 364 -10.55 11.94 -37.59
C VAL A 364 -10.92 11.43 -36.20
N GLY A 365 -11.65 10.31 -36.13
CA GLY A 365 -12.00 9.69 -34.86
C GLY A 365 -10.79 9.12 -34.12
N ILE A 366 -9.88 8.46 -34.84
CA ILE A 366 -8.62 7.98 -34.28
C ILE A 366 -7.76 9.14 -33.75
N ASP A 367 -7.65 10.22 -34.50
CA ASP A 367 -6.90 11.41 -34.09
C ASP A 367 -7.50 12.05 -32.83
N ARG A 368 -8.82 12.02 -32.70
CA ARG A 368 -9.54 12.51 -31.52
C ARG A 368 -9.22 11.66 -30.28
N LEU A 369 -9.25 10.33 -30.42
CA LEU A 369 -8.83 9.41 -29.34
C LEU A 369 -7.36 9.62 -28.95
N GLN A 370 -6.46 9.75 -29.92
CA GLN A 370 -5.05 10.06 -29.66
C GLN A 370 -4.89 11.38 -28.88
N ASN A 371 -5.59 12.43 -29.29
CA ASN A 371 -5.55 13.72 -28.60
C ASN A 371 -6.10 13.65 -27.18
N ARG A 372 -7.12 12.83 -26.94
CA ARG A 372 -7.67 12.58 -25.60
C ARG A 372 -6.61 11.91 -24.72
N ALA A 373 -5.97 10.85 -25.21
CA ALA A 373 -4.90 10.16 -24.50
C ALA A 373 -3.69 11.08 -24.21
N LEU A 374 -3.28 11.90 -25.17
CA LEU A 374 -2.21 12.91 -24.98
C LEU A 374 -2.57 13.92 -23.88
N LYS A 375 -3.84 14.34 -23.79
CA LYS A 375 -4.32 15.22 -22.71
C LYS A 375 -4.20 14.56 -21.35
N THR A 376 -4.57 13.28 -21.24
CA THR A 376 -4.42 12.50 -20.02
C THR A 376 -2.97 12.42 -19.57
N LEU A 377 -2.04 12.09 -20.47
CA LEU A 377 -0.62 12.04 -20.12
C LEU A 377 -0.06 13.43 -19.76
N ARG A 378 -0.53 14.50 -20.37
CA ARG A 378 -0.16 15.88 -20.00
C ARG A 378 -0.59 16.22 -18.58
N ASN A 379 -1.77 15.75 -18.15
CA ASN A 379 -2.19 15.86 -16.76
C ASN A 379 -1.24 15.08 -15.83
N GLY A 380 -0.86 13.86 -16.19
CA GLY A 380 0.13 13.07 -15.44
C GLY A 380 1.48 13.78 -15.28
N ILE A 381 1.94 14.51 -16.31
CA ILE A 381 3.15 15.34 -16.24
C ILE A 381 2.96 16.49 -15.24
N SER A 382 1.85 17.20 -15.31
CA SER A 382 1.55 18.31 -14.40
C SER A 382 1.38 17.87 -12.94
N TYR A 383 0.91 16.64 -12.72
CA TYR A 383 0.73 16.02 -11.40
C TYR A 383 2.02 15.46 -10.79
N GLY A 384 3.14 15.56 -11.50
CA GLY A 384 4.45 15.08 -11.02
C GLY A 384 4.65 13.57 -11.14
N LEU A 385 3.82 12.88 -11.92
CA LEU A 385 3.86 11.43 -12.11
C LEU A 385 4.75 11.00 -13.28
N ILE A 386 4.69 11.75 -14.38
CA ILE A 386 5.32 11.41 -15.66
C ILE A 386 6.37 12.46 -16.01
N LEU A 387 7.48 12.01 -16.59
CA LEU A 387 8.58 12.87 -17.03
C LEU A 387 8.37 13.33 -18.48
N GLY A 388 8.96 14.47 -18.86
CA GLY A 388 9.15 14.93 -20.22
C GLY A 388 7.97 15.69 -20.81
N GLN A 389 7.76 15.50 -22.10
CA GLN A 389 6.72 16.16 -22.90
C GLN A 389 5.82 15.13 -23.55
N THR A 390 4.59 15.53 -23.87
CA THR A 390 3.66 14.67 -24.63
C THR A 390 3.99 14.73 -26.12
N VAL A 391 4.12 13.56 -26.75
CA VAL A 391 4.40 13.41 -28.18
C VAL A 391 3.37 12.47 -28.80
N GLY A 392 2.73 12.91 -29.88
CA GLY A 392 1.86 12.06 -30.70
C GLY A 392 2.61 11.53 -31.92
N THR A 393 2.52 10.24 -32.19
CA THR A 393 3.09 9.61 -33.38
C THR A 393 2.02 8.85 -34.17
N LYS A 394 2.23 8.69 -35.46
CA LYS A 394 1.33 8.00 -36.40
C LYS A 394 2.10 6.94 -37.17
N LEU A 395 2.63 5.97 -36.45
CA LEU A 395 3.45 4.90 -36.97
C LEU A 395 2.66 3.59 -36.98
N THR A 396 3.01 2.68 -37.90
CA THR A 396 2.58 1.28 -37.77
C THR A 396 3.12 0.71 -36.49
N GLN A 397 2.46 -0.32 -35.94
CA GLN A 397 2.89 -0.92 -34.67
C GLN A 397 4.34 -1.44 -34.74
N THR A 398 4.74 -2.04 -35.86
CA THR A 398 6.12 -2.52 -36.08
C THR A 398 7.14 -1.38 -36.01
N ASN A 399 6.87 -0.25 -36.70
CA ASN A 399 7.76 0.88 -36.68
C ASN A 399 7.81 1.57 -35.30
N PHE A 400 6.67 1.63 -34.62
CA PHE A 400 6.62 2.19 -33.27
C PHE A 400 7.45 1.36 -32.28
N ASN A 401 7.33 0.03 -32.34
CA ASN A 401 8.13 -0.87 -31.51
C ASN A 401 9.64 -0.75 -31.81
N ALA A 402 10.01 -0.64 -33.09
CA ALA A 402 11.41 -0.44 -33.48
C ALA A 402 12.00 0.87 -32.94
N GLU A 403 11.23 1.95 -32.94
CA GLU A 403 11.66 3.22 -32.35
C GLU A 403 11.71 3.15 -30.81
N TYR A 404 10.79 2.42 -30.16
CA TYR A 404 10.83 2.16 -28.72
C TYR A 404 12.09 1.41 -28.32
N GLU A 405 12.45 0.34 -29.05
CA GLU A 405 13.66 -0.44 -28.79
C GLU A 405 14.95 0.36 -28.96
N LYS A 406 14.97 1.33 -29.85
CA LYS A 406 16.10 2.29 -30.00
C LYS A 406 16.18 3.31 -28.85
N GLY A 407 15.19 3.36 -27.97
CA GLY A 407 15.12 4.34 -26.89
C GLY A 407 14.72 5.76 -27.35
N THR A 408 14.18 5.92 -28.56
CA THR A 408 13.77 7.23 -29.13
C THR A 408 12.77 7.97 -28.25
N TYR A 409 11.98 7.24 -27.47
CA TYR A 409 10.91 7.80 -26.62
C TYR A 409 11.32 8.00 -25.16
N ALA A 410 12.55 7.68 -24.81
CA ALA A 410 13.03 7.81 -23.43
C ALA A 410 12.87 9.25 -22.92
N GLY A 411 12.37 9.37 -21.66
CA GLY A 411 12.16 10.67 -21.04
C GLY A 411 10.95 11.46 -21.56
N ASN A 412 10.07 10.85 -22.36
CA ASN A 412 8.86 11.48 -22.88
C ASN A 412 7.61 10.62 -22.59
N ALA A 413 6.44 11.23 -22.81
CA ALA A 413 5.13 10.59 -22.76
C ALA A 413 4.57 10.52 -24.20
N VAL A 414 4.57 9.35 -24.79
CA VAL A 414 4.27 9.16 -26.21
C VAL A 414 2.98 8.38 -26.39
N ILE A 415 2.09 8.86 -27.26
CA ILE A 415 0.93 8.11 -27.74
C ILE A 415 1.09 7.89 -29.23
N ASN A 416 1.18 6.63 -29.64
CA ASN A 416 1.08 6.25 -31.03
C ASN A 416 -0.35 5.90 -31.39
N ALA A 417 -0.80 6.33 -32.55
CA ALA A 417 -2.06 5.90 -33.17
C ALA A 417 -1.75 5.42 -34.59
N VAL A 418 -1.92 4.14 -34.84
CA VAL A 418 -1.73 3.57 -36.18
C VAL A 418 -2.75 4.23 -37.12
N PRO A 419 -2.33 4.80 -38.28
CA PRO A 419 -3.25 5.45 -39.21
C PRO A 419 -4.36 4.52 -39.68
N PHE A 420 -5.57 5.06 -39.86
CA PHE A 420 -6.76 4.31 -40.25
C PHE A 420 -6.51 3.40 -41.45
N SER A 421 -5.94 3.94 -42.55
CA SER A 421 -5.68 3.18 -43.77
C SER A 421 -4.69 2.03 -43.55
N SER A 422 -3.65 2.27 -42.76
CA SER A 422 -2.65 1.24 -42.43
C SER A 422 -3.25 0.15 -41.52
N TYR A 423 -4.06 0.55 -40.54
CA TYR A 423 -4.69 -0.39 -39.61
C TYR A 423 -5.72 -1.28 -40.29
N THR A 424 -6.65 -0.71 -41.04
CA THR A 424 -7.72 -1.44 -41.73
C THR A 424 -7.21 -2.33 -42.86
N SER A 425 -6.09 -1.93 -43.52
CA SER A 425 -5.43 -2.79 -44.51
C SER A 425 -4.85 -4.07 -43.90
N LEU A 426 -4.32 -3.99 -42.66
CA LEU A 426 -3.73 -5.12 -41.95
C LEU A 426 -4.78 -5.94 -41.17
N ASN A 427 -5.88 -5.29 -40.73
CA ASN A 427 -6.90 -5.87 -39.88
C ASN A 427 -8.31 -5.55 -40.43
N PRO A 428 -8.69 -6.05 -41.62
CA PRO A 428 -9.97 -5.69 -42.24
C PRO A 428 -11.20 -6.17 -41.46
N SER A 429 -11.09 -7.28 -40.73
CA SER A 429 -12.15 -7.79 -39.85
C SER A 429 -12.44 -6.86 -38.67
N ASP A 430 -11.43 -6.21 -38.11
CA ASP A 430 -11.60 -5.31 -36.97
C ASP A 430 -12.44 -4.09 -37.34
N TYR A 431 -12.35 -3.61 -38.59
CA TYR A 431 -13.20 -2.53 -39.07
C TYR A 431 -14.67 -2.95 -39.11
N GLN A 432 -14.96 -4.17 -39.59
CA GLN A 432 -16.31 -4.72 -39.63
C GLN A 432 -16.91 -4.92 -38.24
N ASP A 433 -16.06 -5.29 -37.30
CA ASP A 433 -16.42 -5.51 -35.89
C ASP A 433 -16.43 -4.20 -35.06
N GLY A 434 -16.04 -3.07 -35.64
CA GLY A 434 -15.94 -1.79 -34.94
C GLY A 434 -14.79 -1.73 -33.90
N LYS A 435 -13.74 -2.55 -34.09
CA LYS A 435 -12.60 -2.65 -33.15
C LYS A 435 -11.39 -1.86 -33.66
N TYR A 436 -10.71 -1.13 -32.76
CA TYR A 436 -9.45 -0.47 -33.05
C TYR A 436 -8.45 -0.73 -31.92
N ASN A 437 -7.39 -1.48 -32.23
CA ASN A 437 -6.31 -1.84 -31.32
C ASN A 437 -4.99 -1.15 -31.66
N GLY A 438 -5.06 -0.03 -32.39
CA GLY A 438 -3.88 0.69 -32.90
C GLY A 438 -3.34 1.77 -32.00
N LEU A 439 -3.87 1.96 -30.77
CA LEU A 439 -3.32 2.89 -29.79
C LEU A 439 -2.24 2.20 -28.94
N SER A 440 -1.11 2.88 -28.76
CA SER A 440 -0.04 2.45 -27.87
C SER A 440 0.52 3.63 -27.08
N ALA A 441 0.91 3.41 -25.83
CA ALA A 441 1.48 4.42 -24.97
C ALA A 441 2.86 4.02 -24.46
N VAL A 442 3.79 4.97 -24.41
CA VAL A 442 5.06 4.86 -23.69
C VAL A 442 5.16 6.01 -22.71
N ILE A 443 5.47 5.72 -21.47
CA ILE A 443 5.64 6.73 -20.41
C ILE A 443 6.96 6.50 -19.68
N THR A 444 7.53 7.58 -19.17
CA THR A 444 8.68 7.53 -18.25
C THR A 444 8.21 8.07 -16.89
N PRO A 445 8.02 7.21 -15.88
CA PRO A 445 7.65 7.66 -14.53
C PRO A 445 8.72 8.55 -13.90
N ARG A 446 8.33 9.56 -13.13
CA ARG A 446 9.28 10.38 -12.38
C ARG A 446 9.88 9.64 -11.20
N ARG A 447 11.17 9.92 -10.94
CA ARG A 447 11.91 9.42 -9.77
C ARG A 447 12.42 10.59 -8.94
N GLY A 448 12.59 10.37 -7.63
CA GLY A 448 13.32 11.28 -6.74
C GLY A 448 14.83 11.02 -6.80
N PHE A 449 15.59 11.91 -6.18
CA PHE A 449 17.01 11.65 -5.90
C PHE A 449 17.12 10.72 -4.69
N GLU A 450 17.97 9.71 -4.78
CA GLU A 450 18.27 8.78 -3.68
C GLU A 450 19.67 9.03 -3.14
N SER A 451 20.60 9.47 -3.99
CA SER A 451 21.94 9.91 -3.60
C SER A 451 22.48 10.95 -4.57
N ILE A 452 23.39 11.78 -4.10
CA ILE A 452 24.12 12.76 -4.92
C ILE A 452 25.59 12.61 -4.60
N THR A 453 26.41 12.35 -5.62
CA THR A 453 27.88 12.38 -5.50
C THR A 453 28.39 13.70 -6.02
N PHE A 454 29.07 14.44 -5.19
CA PHE A 454 29.73 15.70 -5.55
C PHE A 454 31.24 15.52 -5.52
N ASN A 455 31.88 15.65 -6.69
CA ASN A 455 33.33 15.52 -6.81
C ASN A 455 33.96 16.90 -6.71
N VAL A 456 34.80 17.13 -5.69
CA VAL A 456 35.57 18.35 -5.51
C VAL A 456 37.02 18.06 -5.92
N ASN A 457 37.46 18.70 -7.00
CA ASN A 457 38.84 18.68 -7.41
C ASN A 457 39.56 19.95 -6.87
N VAL A 458 40.51 19.75 -5.97
CA VAL A 458 41.31 20.85 -5.44
C VAL A 458 42.64 20.92 -6.23
N THR A 459 42.89 22.08 -6.83
CA THR A 459 44.19 22.35 -7.49
C THR A 459 45.06 23.13 -6.51
N ASN A 460 46.29 22.67 -6.37
CA ASN A 460 47.37 23.38 -5.62
C ASN A 460 48.11 24.42 -6.48
N PHE A 461 47.71 24.58 -7.75
CA PHE A 461 48.32 25.56 -8.65
C PHE A 461 47.53 26.89 -8.62
N VAL A 462 48.16 27.92 -8.10
CA VAL A 462 47.80 29.29 -8.39
C VAL A 462 48.53 29.59 -9.72
N GLY A 463 47.81 29.71 -10.80
CA GLY A 463 48.42 30.05 -12.11
C GLY A 463 49.24 31.30 -12.02
N ALA A 464 50.43 31.24 -12.62
CA ALA A 464 51.33 32.37 -12.75
C ALA A 464 50.77 33.37 -13.79
#